data_6b83b98f2f687ef2f99769d5ff84842e
#
_entry.id   6b83b98f2f687ef2f99769d5ff84842e
#
_cell.length_a   1.000
_cell.length_b   1.000
_cell.length_c   1.000
_cell.angle_alpha   90.00
_cell.angle_beta   90.00
_cell.angle_gamma   90.00
#
_symmetry.space_group_name_H-M   'P 1'
#
loop_
_entity.id
_entity.type
_entity.pdbx_description
1 polymer ?
#
loop_
_entity_poly.entity_id
_entity_poly.type
_entity_poly.pdbx_seq_one_letter_code
_entity_poly.pdbx_strand_id
1 'polypeptide(L)'
;MTLSLLMPTNRASVPALSKVLHVASLASADIEVVIADNSGDDAKRRLLAGLRSDTVKVVSTEPTAPRVNAQRVLDESSGKWIQFIADDDYLIESGLRKLASFAEAIEDGTGVVAATGGFFVESPNGVSSLRYAGLDAPRGLDRLRAFVSTAAPNLLYYGALRRDFVELSLVLQGQLPFNLSYHDQVISALMLAVGKVLPMPQYVYLYDLGGWSTRNGSRAIDRGYQQRAGLPLSTDLLQWLMCGAEGASLLGSATFQELVGDEGPLMAALWLEHNHNRFRHDNRGEGLQACPWLPQARALHAKWDRKARLESGELLDDVAAFLREAGVEQADAYHQFWSGL
;
A
#
# COMPACT_ATOMS: atom_id res chain seq x y z
N MET A 1 -12.91 17.28 -13.73
CA MET A 1 -13.14 16.11 -12.85
C MET A 1 -12.44 16.32 -11.53
N THR A 2 -13.13 16.08 -10.42
CA THR A 2 -12.55 16.23 -9.08
C THR A 2 -11.87 14.95 -8.63
N LEU A 3 -12.54 13.81 -8.77
CA LEU A 3 -12.07 12.50 -8.32
C LEU A 3 -11.99 11.50 -9.47
N SER A 4 -10.85 10.82 -9.59
CA SER A 4 -10.70 9.66 -10.48
C SER A 4 -10.69 8.36 -9.66
N LEU A 5 -11.62 7.48 -9.93
CA LEU A 5 -11.61 6.10 -9.44
C LEU A 5 -10.77 5.24 -10.37
N LEU A 6 -9.69 4.69 -9.86
CA LEU A 6 -8.75 3.90 -10.63
C LEU A 6 -8.85 2.41 -10.28
N MET A 7 -9.25 1.60 -11.25
CA MET A 7 -9.41 0.15 -11.08
C MET A 7 -8.48 -0.63 -12.01
N PRO A 8 -7.24 -0.93 -11.60
CA PRO A 8 -6.45 -1.94 -12.28
C PRO A 8 -7.04 -3.33 -11.97
N THR A 9 -7.35 -4.11 -12.99
CA THR A 9 -8.02 -5.42 -12.84
C THR A 9 -7.41 -6.48 -13.73
N ASN A 10 -7.22 -7.69 -13.19
CA ASN A 10 -6.73 -8.85 -13.92
C ASN A 10 -7.61 -10.11 -13.74
N ARG A 11 -8.68 -10.04 -12.97
CA ARG A 11 -9.59 -11.15 -12.70
C ARG A 11 -10.75 -11.14 -13.69
N ALA A 12 -11.09 -12.32 -14.23
CA ALA A 12 -12.23 -12.51 -15.13
C ALA A 12 -13.41 -13.28 -14.48
N SER A 13 -13.34 -13.51 -13.16
CA SER A 13 -14.41 -14.21 -12.43
C SER A 13 -15.70 -13.38 -12.36
N VAL A 14 -16.85 -14.05 -12.29
CA VAL A 14 -18.15 -13.37 -12.17
C VAL A 14 -18.22 -12.39 -10.99
N PRO A 15 -17.73 -12.74 -9.78
CA PRO A 15 -17.69 -11.79 -8.67
C PRO A 15 -16.87 -10.53 -8.98
N ALA A 16 -15.69 -10.67 -9.60
CA ALA A 16 -14.87 -9.51 -9.98
C ALA A 16 -15.57 -8.65 -11.03
N LEU A 17 -16.21 -9.26 -12.05
CA LEU A 17 -16.94 -8.52 -13.06
C LEU A 17 -18.10 -7.73 -12.46
N SER A 18 -18.84 -8.27 -11.49
CA SER A 18 -19.92 -7.55 -10.82
C SER A 18 -19.42 -6.29 -10.10
N LYS A 19 -18.25 -6.36 -9.48
CA LYS A 19 -17.62 -5.21 -8.81
C LYS A 19 -17.13 -4.17 -9.81
N VAL A 20 -16.54 -4.59 -10.92
CA VAL A 20 -16.16 -3.69 -12.02
C VAL A 20 -17.38 -2.94 -12.57
N LEU A 21 -18.50 -3.64 -12.81
CA LEU A 21 -19.74 -3.01 -13.27
C LEU A 21 -20.31 -2.03 -12.23
N HIS A 22 -20.27 -2.40 -10.95
CA HIS A 22 -20.67 -1.50 -9.87
C HIS A 22 -19.83 -0.23 -9.89
N VAL A 23 -18.50 -0.32 -9.92
CA VAL A 23 -17.62 0.84 -9.95
C VAL A 23 -17.87 1.71 -11.18
N ALA A 24 -18.05 1.12 -12.36
CA ALA A 24 -18.38 1.87 -13.58
C ALA A 24 -19.70 2.66 -13.44
N SER A 25 -20.68 2.14 -12.70
CA SER A 25 -21.97 2.80 -12.46
C SER A 25 -21.89 4.03 -11.55
N LEU A 26 -20.76 4.21 -10.81
CA LEU A 26 -20.53 5.35 -9.92
C LEU A 26 -20.05 6.61 -10.65
N ALA A 27 -19.71 6.49 -11.93
CA ALA A 27 -19.25 7.61 -12.74
C ALA A 27 -20.29 8.74 -12.80
N SER A 28 -19.83 9.99 -12.76
CA SER A 28 -20.68 11.19 -12.78
C SER A 28 -19.89 12.39 -13.32
N ALA A 29 -20.49 13.56 -13.34
CA ALA A 29 -19.82 14.79 -13.76
C ALA A 29 -18.54 15.09 -12.94
N ASP A 30 -18.53 14.72 -11.65
CA ASP A 30 -17.42 15.00 -10.73
C ASP A 30 -16.50 13.81 -10.51
N ILE A 31 -16.95 12.59 -10.91
CA ILE A 31 -16.26 11.33 -10.69
C ILE A 31 -16.04 10.63 -12.04
N GLU A 32 -14.80 10.55 -12.49
CA GLU A 32 -14.45 9.65 -13.60
C GLU A 32 -14.05 8.27 -13.09
N VAL A 33 -14.27 7.27 -13.91
CA VAL A 33 -13.83 5.89 -13.65
C VAL A 33 -12.85 5.49 -14.74
N VAL A 34 -11.68 5.01 -14.35
CA VAL A 34 -10.68 4.48 -15.27
C VAL A 34 -10.39 3.03 -14.93
N ILE A 35 -10.68 2.13 -15.86
CA ILE A 35 -10.51 0.69 -15.71
C ILE A 35 -9.40 0.25 -16.64
N ALA A 36 -8.33 -0.35 -16.10
CA ALA A 36 -7.29 -1.01 -16.91
C ALA A 36 -7.36 -2.52 -16.72
N ASP A 37 -7.76 -3.20 -17.78
CA ASP A 37 -7.86 -4.67 -17.81
C ASP A 37 -6.61 -5.28 -18.46
N ASN A 38 -5.91 -6.10 -17.69
CA ASN A 38 -4.79 -6.90 -18.14
C ASN A 38 -5.00 -8.41 -17.91
N SER A 39 -6.25 -8.87 -17.88
CA SER A 39 -6.60 -10.28 -17.65
C SER A 39 -6.25 -11.19 -18.84
N GLY A 40 -6.15 -10.63 -20.07
CA GLY A 40 -6.05 -11.42 -21.28
C GLY A 40 -7.36 -12.13 -21.67
N ASP A 41 -8.49 -11.87 -20.99
CA ASP A 41 -9.79 -12.49 -21.26
C ASP A 41 -10.58 -11.69 -22.28
N ASP A 42 -10.84 -12.26 -23.44
CA ASP A 42 -11.54 -11.60 -24.54
C ASP A 42 -13.04 -11.34 -24.22
N ALA A 43 -13.67 -12.17 -23.40
CA ALA A 43 -15.07 -11.97 -23.02
C ALA A 43 -15.21 -10.76 -22.11
N LYS A 44 -14.31 -10.67 -21.10
CA LYS A 44 -14.20 -9.50 -20.24
C LYS A 44 -13.87 -8.24 -21.04
N ARG A 45 -12.90 -8.30 -21.95
CA ARG A 45 -12.51 -7.18 -22.82
C ARG A 45 -13.70 -6.63 -23.60
N ARG A 46 -14.52 -7.50 -24.21
CA ARG A 46 -15.74 -7.09 -24.94
C ARG A 46 -16.77 -6.46 -24.02
N LEU A 47 -16.98 -7.03 -22.83
CA LEU A 47 -17.91 -6.49 -21.83
C LEU A 47 -17.48 -5.06 -21.42
N LEU A 48 -16.22 -4.88 -21.07
CA LEU A 48 -15.68 -3.61 -20.62
C LEU A 48 -15.71 -2.54 -21.72
N ALA A 49 -15.48 -2.90 -22.97
CA ALA A 49 -15.58 -1.98 -24.10
C ALA A 49 -16.98 -1.34 -24.22
N GLY A 50 -18.02 -2.07 -23.83
CA GLY A 50 -19.41 -1.56 -23.80
C GLY A 50 -19.69 -0.55 -22.67
N LEU A 51 -18.79 -0.38 -21.70
CA LEU A 51 -18.94 0.57 -20.59
C LEU A 51 -18.40 1.97 -20.91
N ARG A 52 -17.67 2.15 -22.01
CA ARG A 52 -17.03 3.42 -22.36
C ARG A 52 -18.06 4.54 -22.50
N SER A 53 -17.75 5.67 -21.89
CA SER A 53 -18.51 6.92 -21.97
C SER A 53 -17.57 8.11 -21.75
N ASP A 54 -18.10 9.31 -21.68
CA ASP A 54 -17.30 10.51 -21.37
C ASP A 54 -16.71 10.47 -19.95
N THR A 55 -17.31 9.70 -19.04
CA THR A 55 -16.89 9.58 -17.63
C THR A 55 -16.33 8.20 -17.28
N VAL A 56 -16.39 7.23 -18.20
CA VAL A 56 -15.84 5.87 -18.00
C VAL A 56 -14.82 5.59 -19.11
N LYS A 57 -13.56 5.47 -18.72
CA LYS A 57 -12.46 5.09 -19.61
C LYS A 57 -12.08 3.64 -19.39
N VAL A 58 -11.84 2.91 -20.46
CA VAL A 58 -11.41 1.50 -20.40
C VAL A 58 -10.16 1.32 -21.24
N VAL A 59 -9.11 0.80 -20.64
CA VAL A 59 -7.86 0.43 -21.28
C VAL A 59 -7.69 -1.08 -21.15
N SER A 60 -7.52 -1.78 -22.27
CA SER A 60 -7.25 -3.22 -22.27
C SER A 60 -5.86 -3.47 -22.79
N THR A 61 -5.12 -4.32 -22.11
CA THR A 61 -3.72 -4.62 -22.43
C THR A 61 -3.42 -6.10 -22.27
N GLU A 62 -2.30 -6.53 -22.78
CA GLU A 62 -1.77 -7.85 -22.47
C GLU A 62 -1.42 -7.97 -20.98
N PRO A 63 -1.39 -9.19 -20.43
CA PRO A 63 -1.00 -9.43 -19.04
C PRO A 63 0.33 -8.74 -18.72
N THR A 64 0.33 -7.96 -17.63
CA THR A 64 1.50 -7.19 -17.22
C THR A 64 1.56 -7.11 -15.69
N ALA A 65 2.67 -6.61 -15.15
CA ALA A 65 2.83 -6.44 -13.71
C ALA A 65 1.75 -5.48 -13.14
N PRO A 66 1.23 -5.72 -11.93
CA PRO A 66 0.19 -4.88 -11.31
C PRO A 66 0.54 -3.39 -11.30
N ARG A 67 1.81 -3.06 -11.04
CA ARG A 67 2.31 -1.68 -11.06
C ARG A 67 2.17 -1.00 -12.42
N VAL A 68 2.51 -1.71 -13.51
CA VAL A 68 2.38 -1.17 -14.86
C VAL A 68 0.90 -0.90 -15.17
N ASN A 69 0.01 -1.76 -14.69
CA ASN A 69 -1.42 -1.57 -14.84
C ASN A 69 -1.94 -0.39 -13.98
N ALA A 70 -1.40 -0.23 -12.77
CA ALA A 70 -1.70 0.93 -11.92
C ALA A 70 -1.22 2.26 -12.54
N GLN A 71 -0.03 2.28 -13.15
CA GLN A 71 0.46 3.47 -13.87
C GLN A 71 -0.47 3.84 -15.03
N ARG A 72 -0.93 2.86 -15.80
CA ARG A 72 -1.84 3.10 -16.93
C ARG A 72 -3.17 3.73 -16.54
N VAL A 73 -3.81 3.27 -15.45
CA VAL A 73 -5.06 3.91 -14.99
C VAL A 73 -4.80 5.35 -14.56
N LEU A 74 -3.63 5.63 -13.99
CA LEU A 74 -3.26 6.99 -13.61
C LEU A 74 -3.02 7.87 -14.84
N ASP A 75 -2.28 7.40 -15.84
CA ASP A 75 -1.95 8.14 -17.07
C ASP A 75 -3.22 8.52 -17.86
N GLU A 76 -4.23 7.67 -17.85
CA GLU A 76 -5.52 7.92 -18.52
C GLU A 76 -6.50 8.79 -17.69
N SER A 77 -6.20 9.02 -16.41
CA SER A 77 -7.07 9.76 -15.51
C SER A 77 -6.80 11.26 -15.53
N SER A 78 -7.79 12.08 -15.15
CA SER A 78 -7.69 13.53 -15.17
C SER A 78 -8.02 14.23 -13.84
N GLY A 79 -8.55 13.52 -12.86
CA GLY A 79 -8.95 14.08 -11.57
C GLY A 79 -7.77 14.60 -10.76
N LYS A 80 -8.00 15.67 -9.99
CA LYS A 80 -7.05 16.22 -9.01
C LYS A 80 -6.82 15.25 -7.84
N TRP A 81 -7.84 14.47 -7.52
CA TRP A 81 -7.85 13.44 -6.49
C TRP A 81 -7.97 12.07 -7.11
N ILE A 82 -7.26 11.12 -6.57
CA ILE A 82 -7.15 9.74 -7.06
C ILE A 82 -7.59 8.79 -5.96
N GLN A 83 -8.48 7.84 -6.28
CA GLN A 83 -8.81 6.75 -5.39
C GLN A 83 -8.64 5.41 -6.10
N PHE A 84 -7.75 4.57 -5.59
CA PHE A 84 -7.65 3.20 -6.07
C PHE A 84 -8.77 2.34 -5.52
N ILE A 85 -9.23 1.39 -6.31
CA ILE A 85 -10.14 0.34 -5.90
C ILE A 85 -9.73 -1.00 -6.49
N ALA A 86 -9.71 -2.03 -5.64
CA ALA A 86 -9.47 -3.40 -6.08
C ALA A 86 -10.73 -4.03 -6.67
N ASP A 87 -10.57 -5.01 -7.56
CA ASP A 87 -11.66 -5.70 -8.23
C ASP A 87 -12.34 -6.80 -7.37
N ASP A 88 -12.03 -6.82 -6.06
CA ASP A 88 -12.68 -7.63 -5.01
C ASP A 88 -13.41 -6.80 -3.94
N ASP A 89 -13.39 -5.47 -4.06
CA ASP A 89 -13.98 -4.54 -3.10
C ASP A 89 -15.21 -3.80 -3.64
N TYR A 90 -15.92 -3.09 -2.75
CA TYR A 90 -17.06 -2.24 -3.12
C TYR A 90 -16.88 -0.82 -2.57
N LEU A 91 -17.41 0.15 -3.33
CA LEU A 91 -17.58 1.53 -2.88
C LEU A 91 -19.04 1.79 -2.48
N ILE A 92 -19.20 2.55 -1.40
CA ILE A 92 -20.53 2.97 -0.93
C ILE A 92 -20.84 4.30 -1.62
N GLU A 93 -21.77 4.27 -2.58
CA GLU A 93 -22.08 5.43 -3.46
C GLU A 93 -22.29 6.74 -2.69
N SER A 94 -23.15 6.72 -1.67
CA SER A 94 -23.45 7.93 -0.89
C SER A 94 -22.25 8.50 -0.16
N GLY A 95 -21.37 7.64 0.34
CA GLY A 95 -20.11 8.01 0.97
C GLY A 95 -19.10 8.55 -0.04
N LEU A 96 -18.98 7.89 -1.19
CA LEU A 96 -18.09 8.30 -2.27
C LEU A 96 -18.42 9.71 -2.81
N ARG A 97 -19.70 9.98 -3.06
CA ARG A 97 -20.14 11.32 -3.53
C ARG A 97 -19.78 12.42 -2.51
N LYS A 98 -19.95 12.11 -1.22
CA LYS A 98 -19.53 13.03 -0.16
C LYS A 98 -18.01 13.18 -0.08
N LEU A 99 -17.25 12.09 -0.32
CA LEU A 99 -15.78 12.15 -0.35
C LEU A 99 -15.30 13.02 -1.53
N ALA A 100 -15.90 12.91 -2.71
CA ALA A 100 -15.58 13.74 -3.86
C ALA A 100 -15.81 15.23 -3.54
N SER A 101 -16.98 15.59 -3.00
CA SER A 101 -17.29 16.96 -2.60
C SER A 101 -16.41 17.47 -1.46
N PHE A 102 -16.06 16.61 -0.50
CA PHE A 102 -15.15 16.95 0.59
C PHE A 102 -13.74 17.22 0.07
N ALA A 103 -13.22 16.36 -0.80
CA ALA A 103 -11.92 16.50 -1.42
C ALA A 103 -11.83 17.76 -2.30
N GLU A 104 -12.91 18.09 -3.02
CA GLU A 104 -13.00 19.33 -3.82
C GLU A 104 -12.88 20.59 -2.98
N ALA A 105 -13.45 20.59 -1.78
CA ALA A 105 -13.42 21.72 -0.86
C ALA A 105 -12.03 21.92 -0.18
N ILE A 106 -11.11 20.98 -0.33
CA ILE A 106 -9.75 21.12 0.23
C ILE A 106 -8.92 22.07 -0.65
N GLU A 107 -8.54 23.21 -0.08
CA GLU A 107 -7.71 24.20 -0.74
C GLU A 107 -6.29 23.69 -0.99
N ASP A 108 -5.66 24.18 -2.06
CA ASP A 108 -4.26 23.90 -2.34
C ASP A 108 -3.36 24.60 -1.31
N GLY A 109 -2.19 24.02 -1.04
CA GLY A 109 -1.23 24.58 -0.08
C GLY A 109 -1.55 24.31 1.39
N THR A 110 -2.63 23.59 1.71
CA THR A 110 -3.00 23.25 3.10
C THR A 110 -2.16 22.12 3.70
N GLY A 111 -1.26 21.51 2.92
CA GLY A 111 -0.46 20.36 3.33
C GLY A 111 -1.28 19.05 3.47
N VAL A 112 -2.47 19.00 2.87
CA VAL A 112 -3.31 17.81 2.83
C VAL A 112 -2.93 16.97 1.62
N VAL A 113 -2.54 15.72 1.85
CA VAL A 113 -2.17 14.73 0.81
C VAL A 113 -3.26 13.70 0.57
N ALA A 114 -4.16 13.51 1.52
CA ALA A 114 -5.26 12.56 1.39
C ALA A 114 -6.50 12.98 2.18
N ALA A 115 -7.66 12.48 1.73
CA ALA A 115 -8.91 12.48 2.46
C ALA A 115 -9.41 11.03 2.56
N THR A 116 -9.87 10.60 3.72
CA THR A 116 -10.35 9.22 3.91
C THR A 116 -11.67 9.19 4.63
N GLY A 117 -12.58 8.34 4.14
CA GLY A 117 -13.80 7.98 4.87
C GLY A 117 -13.57 6.78 5.79
N GLY A 118 -14.64 6.32 6.42
CA GLY A 118 -14.64 5.05 7.14
C GLY A 118 -14.68 3.87 6.17
N PHE A 119 -14.21 2.73 6.66
CA PHE A 119 -14.21 1.45 5.97
C PHE A 119 -15.12 0.46 6.71
N PHE A 120 -15.90 -0.30 5.99
CA PHE A 120 -16.37 -1.58 6.48
C PHE A 120 -15.39 -2.65 6.04
N VAL A 121 -15.07 -3.57 6.93
CA VAL A 121 -14.13 -4.66 6.69
C VAL A 121 -14.88 -5.96 6.83
N GLU A 122 -15.07 -6.65 5.72
CA GLU A 122 -15.73 -7.95 5.67
C GLU A 122 -14.70 -9.06 5.93
N SER A 123 -15.07 -10.01 6.77
CA SER A 123 -14.28 -11.20 7.09
C SER A 123 -15.20 -12.39 7.33
N PRO A 124 -14.71 -13.63 7.41
CA PRO A 124 -15.50 -14.80 7.80
C PRO A 124 -16.22 -14.67 9.14
N ASN A 125 -15.75 -13.78 10.02
CA ASN A 125 -16.34 -13.51 11.33
C ASN A 125 -17.41 -12.40 11.31
N GLY A 126 -17.73 -11.86 10.15
CA GLY A 126 -18.68 -10.80 9.94
C GLY A 126 -18.06 -9.49 9.47
N VAL A 127 -18.85 -8.42 9.53
CA VAL A 127 -18.43 -7.08 9.11
C VAL A 127 -18.09 -6.24 10.34
N SER A 128 -16.90 -5.68 10.33
CA SER A 128 -16.44 -4.67 11.32
C SER A 128 -16.32 -3.31 10.66
N SER A 129 -16.16 -2.26 11.46
CA SER A 129 -15.93 -0.91 10.96
C SER A 129 -14.58 -0.38 11.42
N LEU A 130 -13.91 0.34 10.52
CA LEU A 130 -12.63 0.98 10.77
C LEU A 130 -12.71 2.47 10.43
N ARG A 131 -12.13 3.30 11.28
CA ARG A 131 -11.85 4.71 11.01
C ARG A 131 -10.47 5.05 11.56
N TYR A 132 -9.75 5.85 10.82
CA TYR A 132 -8.49 6.41 11.30
C TYR A 132 -8.75 7.72 12.04
N ALA A 133 -7.98 7.98 13.07
CA ALA A 133 -8.03 9.21 13.87
C ALA A 133 -6.61 9.75 14.08
N GLY A 134 -6.48 11.07 14.24
CA GLY A 134 -5.20 11.72 14.53
C GLY A 134 -4.25 11.82 13.34
N LEU A 135 -4.71 11.49 12.11
CA LEU A 135 -3.89 11.57 10.90
C LEU A 135 -3.86 12.99 10.29
N ASP A 136 -4.60 13.90 10.85
CA ASP A 136 -4.64 15.33 10.52
C ASP A 136 -3.76 16.20 11.44
N ALA A 137 -3.06 15.56 12.39
CA ALA A 137 -2.16 16.26 13.31
C ALA A 137 -1.13 17.13 12.54
N PRO A 138 -0.72 18.29 13.10
CA PRO A 138 0.24 19.19 12.42
C PRO A 138 1.58 18.51 12.12
N ARG A 139 2.09 17.70 13.04
CA ARG A 139 3.40 17.06 12.94
C ARG A 139 3.32 15.67 12.29
N GLY A 140 4.28 15.36 11.40
CA GLY A 140 4.40 14.05 10.75
C GLY A 140 4.59 12.91 11.75
N LEU A 141 5.42 13.12 12.77
CA LEU A 141 5.66 12.15 13.83
C LEU A 141 4.38 11.77 14.58
N ASP A 142 3.50 12.73 14.86
CA ASP A 142 2.25 12.46 15.59
C ASP A 142 1.25 11.69 14.71
N ARG A 143 1.19 12.02 13.42
CA ARG A 143 0.38 11.27 12.44
C ARG A 143 0.86 9.83 12.30
N LEU A 144 2.17 9.63 12.15
CA LEU A 144 2.74 8.29 12.06
C LEU A 144 2.51 7.49 13.35
N ARG A 145 2.66 8.12 14.52
CA ARG A 145 2.37 7.50 15.82
C ARG A 145 0.91 7.06 15.92
N ALA A 146 -0.04 7.90 15.52
CA ALA A 146 -1.45 7.55 15.48
C ALA A 146 -1.70 6.33 14.59
N PHE A 147 -1.09 6.29 13.40
CA PHE A 147 -1.21 5.18 12.46
C PHE A 147 -0.66 3.86 13.02
N VAL A 148 0.59 3.85 13.50
CA VAL A 148 1.22 2.60 13.97
C VAL A 148 0.59 2.08 15.28
N SER A 149 -0.11 2.94 16.02
CA SER A 149 -0.89 2.54 17.21
C SER A 149 -2.24 1.92 16.86
N THR A 150 -2.66 2.00 15.60
CA THR A 150 -3.94 1.45 15.15
C THR A 150 -3.73 -0.02 14.77
N ALA A 151 -4.34 -0.95 15.51
CA ALA A 151 -4.31 -2.38 15.20
C ALA A 151 -5.29 -2.73 14.07
N ALA A 152 -5.11 -2.14 12.91
CA ALA A 152 -6.03 -2.27 11.78
C ALA A 152 -5.27 -2.57 10.48
N PRO A 153 -5.94 -3.16 9.46
CA PRO A 153 -5.38 -3.26 8.12
C PRO A 153 -4.96 -1.88 7.60
N ASN A 154 -3.91 -1.84 6.78
CA ASN A 154 -3.54 -0.60 6.11
C ASN A 154 -4.50 -0.35 4.93
N LEU A 155 -5.46 0.55 5.13
CA LEU A 155 -6.44 0.94 4.11
C LEU A 155 -6.29 2.41 3.66
N LEU A 156 -5.26 3.11 4.12
CA LEU A 156 -5.05 4.52 3.76
C LEU A 156 -4.88 4.74 2.27
N TYR A 157 -4.28 3.76 1.58
CA TYR A 157 -4.07 3.82 0.13
C TYR A 157 -5.38 3.80 -0.68
N TYR A 158 -6.49 3.39 -0.05
CA TYR A 158 -7.84 3.38 -0.64
C TYR A 158 -8.65 4.65 -0.32
N GLY A 159 -8.04 5.67 0.27
CA GLY A 159 -8.60 7.01 0.39
C GLY A 159 -8.52 7.80 -0.93
N ALA A 160 -9.08 9.01 -0.95
CA ALA A 160 -8.83 9.97 -2.02
C ALA A 160 -7.47 10.63 -1.78
N LEU A 161 -6.51 10.35 -2.64
CA LEU A 161 -5.13 10.82 -2.56
C LEU A 161 -4.92 11.97 -3.54
N ARG A 162 -4.08 12.94 -3.21
CA ARG A 162 -3.61 13.95 -4.17
C ARG A 162 -2.89 13.29 -5.33
N ARG A 163 -3.15 13.74 -6.54
CA ARG A 163 -2.51 13.20 -7.76
C ARG A 163 -0.99 13.27 -7.69
N ASP A 164 -0.44 14.40 -7.29
CA ASP A 164 1.01 14.61 -7.16
C ASP A 164 1.67 13.59 -6.20
N PHE A 165 0.99 13.28 -5.09
CA PHE A 165 1.45 12.22 -4.17
C PHE A 165 1.37 10.83 -4.82
N VAL A 166 0.31 10.52 -5.57
CA VAL A 166 0.17 9.23 -6.26
C VAL A 166 1.25 9.07 -7.33
N GLU A 167 1.52 10.10 -8.11
CA GLU A 167 2.59 10.12 -9.11
C GLU A 167 3.96 9.84 -8.46
N LEU A 168 4.29 10.55 -7.38
CA LEU A 168 5.51 10.30 -6.60
C LEU A 168 5.57 8.86 -6.08
N SER A 169 4.48 8.35 -5.53
CA SER A 169 4.43 7.00 -4.97
C SER A 169 4.62 5.91 -6.02
N LEU A 170 4.07 6.09 -7.23
CA LEU A 170 4.24 5.15 -8.34
C LEU A 170 5.65 5.21 -8.94
N VAL A 171 6.26 6.40 -9.00
CA VAL A 171 7.67 6.55 -9.38
C VAL A 171 8.55 5.79 -8.40
N LEU A 172 8.38 5.98 -7.10
CA LEU A 172 9.11 5.25 -6.07
C LEU A 172 8.91 3.73 -6.21
N GLN A 173 7.66 3.26 -6.25
CA GLN A 173 7.35 1.85 -6.46
C GLN A 173 7.94 1.31 -7.77
N GLY A 174 8.07 2.18 -8.79
CA GLY A 174 8.68 1.91 -10.08
C GLY A 174 10.14 1.53 -10.00
N GLN A 175 10.85 2.06 -9.04
CA GLN A 175 12.29 1.89 -8.86
C GLN A 175 12.62 0.78 -7.85
N LEU A 176 11.63 0.29 -7.09
CA LEU A 176 11.85 -0.78 -6.11
C LEU A 176 12.39 -2.05 -6.77
N PRO A 177 13.47 -2.63 -6.24
CA PRO A 177 14.04 -3.89 -6.74
C PRO A 177 13.06 -5.07 -6.63
N PHE A 178 12.20 -5.04 -5.62
CA PHE A 178 11.17 -6.05 -5.35
C PHE A 178 9.79 -5.41 -5.32
N ASN A 179 8.76 -6.17 -5.66
CA ASN A 179 7.37 -5.77 -5.48
C ASN A 179 6.73 -6.68 -4.42
N LEU A 180 6.68 -6.20 -3.18
CA LEU A 180 6.24 -6.97 -2.01
C LEU A 180 4.91 -6.44 -1.45
N SER A 181 4.21 -7.30 -0.73
CA SER A 181 2.87 -7.01 -0.21
C SER A 181 2.80 -5.85 0.78
N TYR A 182 3.89 -5.56 1.48
CA TYR A 182 3.95 -4.53 2.51
C TYR A 182 4.30 -3.12 1.98
N HIS A 183 4.61 -2.96 0.71
CA HIS A 183 5.03 -1.65 0.19
C HIS A 183 3.95 -0.58 0.32
N ASP A 184 2.68 -0.96 0.35
CA ASP A 184 1.57 -0.08 0.68
C ASP A 184 1.73 0.56 2.07
N GLN A 185 2.32 -0.15 3.04
CA GLN A 185 2.58 0.36 4.38
C GLN A 185 3.72 1.38 4.37
N VAL A 186 4.80 1.14 3.61
CA VAL A 186 5.89 2.10 3.42
C VAL A 186 5.37 3.38 2.76
N ILE A 187 4.53 3.26 1.73
CA ILE A 187 3.88 4.42 1.08
C ILE A 187 2.94 5.16 2.04
N SER A 188 2.22 4.45 2.89
CA SER A 188 1.38 5.09 3.91
C SER A 188 2.21 5.83 4.97
N ALA A 189 3.36 5.30 5.37
CA ALA A 189 4.30 6.00 6.24
C ALA A 189 4.83 7.28 5.58
N LEU A 190 5.22 7.20 4.29
CA LEU A 190 5.61 8.37 3.50
C LEU A 190 4.48 9.42 3.45
N MET A 191 3.26 9.00 3.13
CA MET A 191 2.07 9.87 3.09
C MET A 191 1.89 10.66 4.39
N LEU A 192 1.94 9.95 5.53
CA LEU A 192 1.76 10.55 6.85
C LEU A 192 2.90 11.45 7.26
N ALA A 193 4.09 11.21 6.75
CA ALA A 193 5.23 12.05 7.01
C ALA A 193 5.15 13.38 6.25
N VAL A 194 4.81 13.34 4.95
CA VAL A 194 4.82 14.54 4.10
C VAL A 194 3.54 15.38 4.19
N GLY A 195 2.41 14.81 4.64
CA GLY A 195 1.17 15.55 4.68
C GLY A 195 0.10 15.01 5.60
N LYS A 196 -0.99 15.78 5.71
CA LYS A 196 -2.16 15.44 6.53
C LYS A 196 -3.08 14.50 5.76
N VAL A 197 -3.72 13.59 6.49
CA VAL A 197 -4.83 12.78 5.99
C VAL A 197 -6.09 13.23 6.73
N LEU A 198 -7.02 13.85 6.02
CA LEU A 198 -8.25 14.38 6.64
C LEU A 198 -9.30 13.27 6.76
N PRO A 199 -9.80 12.98 7.96
CA PRO A 199 -10.88 12.02 8.15
C PRO A 199 -12.23 12.63 7.83
N MET A 200 -13.06 11.90 7.09
CA MET A 200 -14.45 12.21 6.83
C MET A 200 -15.36 11.25 7.62
N PRO A 201 -16.49 11.71 8.17
CA PRO A 201 -17.32 10.87 9.04
C PRO A 201 -18.10 9.74 8.32
N GLN A 202 -18.23 9.80 6.99
CA GLN A 202 -18.97 8.81 6.21
C GLN A 202 -18.15 7.56 5.93
N TYR A 203 -18.83 6.41 5.82
CA TYR A 203 -18.23 5.19 5.27
C TYR A 203 -18.25 5.24 3.75
N VAL A 204 -17.11 4.93 3.14
CA VAL A 204 -16.89 5.03 1.70
C VAL A 204 -16.61 3.67 1.08
N TYR A 205 -16.01 2.77 1.82
CA TYR A 205 -15.41 1.57 1.30
C TYR A 205 -15.87 0.33 2.05
N LEU A 206 -16.18 -0.74 1.34
CA LEU A 206 -16.35 -2.08 1.87
C LEU A 206 -15.19 -2.93 1.37
N TYR A 207 -14.26 -3.18 2.28
CA TYR A 207 -13.05 -3.95 2.03
C TYR A 207 -13.29 -5.43 2.32
N ASP A 208 -13.10 -6.26 1.30
CA ASP A 208 -13.14 -7.71 1.45
C ASP A 208 -11.75 -8.21 1.91
N LEU A 209 -11.65 -8.60 3.17
CA LEU A 209 -10.41 -9.16 3.70
C LEU A 209 -9.99 -10.45 2.98
N GLY A 210 -10.95 -11.20 2.44
CA GLY A 210 -10.69 -12.40 1.62
C GLY A 210 -9.62 -13.31 2.20
N GLY A 211 -8.58 -13.57 1.43
CA GLY A 211 -7.43 -14.37 1.85
C GLY A 211 -6.63 -13.78 3.01
N TRP A 212 -6.69 -12.46 3.23
CA TRP A 212 -6.02 -11.79 4.35
C TRP A 212 -6.68 -12.03 5.71
N SER A 213 -7.92 -12.52 5.72
CA SER A 213 -8.70 -12.74 6.94
C SER A 213 -8.16 -13.84 7.85
N THR A 214 -7.33 -14.71 7.33
CA THR A 214 -6.72 -15.81 8.08
C THR A 214 -5.19 -15.76 7.98
N ARG A 215 -4.52 -16.21 9.03
CA ARG A 215 -3.05 -16.25 9.05
C ARG A 215 -2.47 -17.09 7.91
N ASN A 216 -3.09 -18.22 7.59
CA ASN A 216 -2.63 -19.08 6.50
C ASN A 216 -2.87 -18.44 5.12
N GLY A 217 -3.99 -17.75 4.95
CA GLY A 217 -4.29 -17.00 3.74
C GLY A 217 -3.30 -15.85 3.52
N SER A 218 -3.08 -15.01 4.53
CA SER A 218 -2.07 -13.94 4.47
C SER A 218 -0.69 -14.47 4.08
N ARG A 219 -0.24 -15.53 4.72
CA ARG A 219 1.04 -16.19 4.39
C ARG A 219 1.08 -16.73 2.95
N ALA A 220 -0.02 -17.28 2.45
CA ALA A 220 -0.06 -17.77 1.08
C ALA A 220 0.08 -16.62 0.07
N ILE A 221 -0.57 -15.49 0.35
CA ILE A 221 -0.48 -14.27 -0.47
C ILE A 221 0.96 -13.72 -0.42
N ASP A 222 1.54 -13.56 0.77
CA ASP A 222 2.91 -13.07 0.95
C ASP A 222 3.94 -13.94 0.24
N ARG A 223 3.81 -15.27 0.35
CA ARG A 223 4.66 -16.22 -0.39
C ARG A 223 4.56 -16.02 -1.89
N GLY A 224 3.35 -15.75 -2.41
CA GLY A 224 3.15 -15.46 -3.82
C GLY A 224 3.93 -14.21 -4.27
N TYR A 225 3.97 -13.16 -3.46
CA TYR A 225 4.78 -11.97 -3.73
C TYR A 225 6.27 -12.28 -3.67
N GLN A 226 6.73 -12.98 -2.62
CA GLN A 226 8.13 -13.37 -2.45
C GLN A 226 8.63 -14.25 -3.60
N GLN A 227 7.85 -15.24 -4.01
CA GLN A 227 8.19 -16.11 -5.16
C GLN A 227 8.37 -15.31 -6.44
N ARG A 228 7.44 -14.39 -6.74
CA ARG A 228 7.55 -13.53 -7.94
C ARG A 228 8.75 -12.59 -7.87
N ALA A 229 9.17 -12.20 -6.68
CA ALA A 229 10.34 -11.36 -6.44
C ALA A 229 11.66 -12.14 -6.39
N GLY A 230 11.63 -13.48 -6.52
CA GLY A 230 12.83 -14.31 -6.36
C GLY A 230 13.39 -14.33 -4.95
N LEU A 231 12.57 -13.99 -3.95
CA LEU A 231 12.99 -13.97 -2.56
C LEU A 231 12.87 -15.36 -1.90
N PRO A 232 13.72 -15.69 -0.91
CA PRO A 232 13.56 -16.90 -0.14
C PRO A 232 12.20 -16.91 0.57
N LEU A 233 11.52 -18.04 0.50
CA LEU A 233 10.20 -18.25 1.10
C LEU A 233 10.29 -18.33 2.63
N SER A 234 10.84 -17.32 3.26
CA SER A 234 11.07 -17.30 4.70
C SER A 234 9.91 -16.73 5.48
N THR A 235 8.76 -16.55 4.81
CA THR A 235 7.59 -16.15 5.54
C THR A 235 7.45 -14.65 5.83
N ASP A 236 6.39 -14.33 6.52
CA ASP A 236 6.03 -13.04 7.07
C ASP A 236 7.18 -12.36 7.87
N LEU A 237 8.17 -13.14 8.33
CA LEU A 237 9.28 -12.63 9.14
C LEU A 237 10.25 -11.76 8.35
N LEU A 238 10.65 -12.21 7.15
CA LEU A 238 11.57 -11.43 6.34
C LEU A 238 10.94 -10.10 5.93
N GLN A 239 9.65 -10.10 5.57
CA GLN A 239 8.99 -8.88 5.15
C GLN A 239 8.90 -7.82 6.26
N TRP A 240 8.73 -8.19 7.54
CA TRP A 240 8.76 -7.18 8.62
C TRP A 240 10.15 -6.59 8.83
N LEU A 241 11.19 -7.41 8.68
CA LEU A 241 12.58 -6.92 8.76
C LEU A 241 12.89 -5.97 7.59
N MET A 242 12.50 -6.35 6.38
CA MET A 242 12.66 -5.52 5.19
C MET A 242 11.82 -4.24 5.28
N CYS A 243 10.53 -4.35 5.58
CA CYS A 243 9.64 -3.20 5.75
C CYS A 243 10.18 -2.20 6.79
N GLY A 244 10.71 -2.72 7.91
CA GLY A 244 11.34 -1.89 8.93
C GLY A 244 12.58 -1.15 8.41
N ALA A 245 13.50 -1.86 7.76
CA ALA A 245 14.73 -1.29 7.22
C ALA A 245 14.46 -0.28 6.09
N GLU A 246 13.59 -0.63 5.14
CA GLU A 246 13.23 0.19 3.99
C GLU A 246 12.54 1.50 4.40
N GLY A 247 11.48 1.39 5.21
CA GLY A 247 10.78 2.58 5.67
C GLY A 247 11.63 3.47 6.57
N ALA A 248 12.49 2.89 7.41
CA ALA A 248 13.42 3.68 8.23
C ALA A 248 14.49 4.36 7.38
N SER A 249 14.99 3.70 6.33
CA SER A 249 15.94 4.30 5.39
C SER A 249 15.29 5.49 4.65
N LEU A 250 14.08 5.30 4.14
CA LEU A 250 13.32 6.36 3.48
C LEU A 250 13.08 7.56 4.42
N LEU A 251 12.50 7.31 5.60
CA LEU A 251 12.16 8.35 6.57
C LEU A 251 13.38 9.05 7.19
N GLY A 252 14.51 8.36 7.27
CA GLY A 252 15.77 8.89 7.79
C GLY A 252 16.71 9.47 6.73
N SER A 253 16.35 9.37 5.43
CA SER A 253 17.21 9.83 4.34
C SER A 253 17.39 11.35 4.34
N ALA A 254 18.52 11.83 3.80
CA ALA A 254 18.79 13.27 3.68
C ALA A 254 17.74 13.98 2.82
N THR A 255 17.38 13.36 1.69
CA THR A 255 16.32 13.88 0.79
C THR A 255 14.98 14.03 1.51
N PHE A 256 14.65 13.08 2.37
CA PHE A 256 13.39 13.14 3.11
C PHE A 256 13.43 14.18 4.24
N GLN A 257 14.58 14.36 4.88
CA GLN A 257 14.79 15.41 5.90
C GLN A 257 14.59 16.82 5.34
N GLU A 258 14.91 17.06 4.07
CA GLU A 258 14.62 18.33 3.39
C GLU A 258 13.10 18.62 3.32
N LEU A 259 12.28 17.57 3.26
CA LEU A 259 10.81 17.69 3.19
C LEU A 259 10.16 17.82 4.57
N VAL A 260 10.65 17.12 5.59
CA VAL A 260 9.98 16.98 6.90
C VAL A 260 10.79 17.58 8.07
N GLY A 261 11.97 18.12 7.80
CA GLY A 261 12.85 18.70 8.84
C GLY A 261 13.40 17.66 9.82
N ASP A 262 13.64 18.07 11.05
CA ASP A 262 14.28 17.27 12.09
C ASP A 262 13.46 16.07 12.61
N GLU A 263 12.23 15.88 12.12
CA GLU A 263 11.38 14.76 12.54
C GLU A 263 11.77 13.43 11.88
N GLY A 264 12.48 13.44 10.74
CA GLY A 264 12.84 12.25 9.97
C GLY A 264 13.46 11.13 10.81
N PRO A 265 14.54 11.39 11.58
CA PRO A 265 15.17 10.35 12.41
C PRO A 265 14.23 9.76 13.49
N LEU A 266 13.34 10.58 14.06
CA LEU A 266 12.36 10.11 15.05
C LEU A 266 11.29 9.25 14.42
N MET A 267 10.84 9.60 13.22
CA MET A 267 9.89 8.80 12.44
C MET A 267 10.51 7.47 12.01
N ALA A 268 11.76 7.46 11.57
CA ALA A 268 12.50 6.25 11.24
C ALA A 268 12.61 5.31 12.45
N ALA A 269 12.96 5.84 13.63
CA ALA A 269 13.05 5.05 14.86
C ALA A 269 11.68 4.46 15.25
N LEU A 270 10.60 5.24 15.19
CA LEU A 270 9.25 4.78 15.47
C LEU A 270 8.80 3.68 14.51
N TRP A 271 9.12 3.82 13.22
CA TRP A 271 8.79 2.83 12.19
C TRP A 271 9.53 1.51 12.40
N LEU A 272 10.81 1.59 12.74
CA LEU A 272 11.62 0.41 13.09
C LEU A 272 11.05 -0.32 14.29
N GLU A 273 10.75 0.40 15.37
CA GLU A 273 10.18 -0.19 16.58
C GLU A 273 8.84 -0.87 16.28
N HIS A 274 7.97 -0.25 15.49
CA HIS A 274 6.69 -0.83 15.07
C HIS A 274 6.88 -2.17 14.35
N ASN A 275 7.74 -2.22 13.33
CA ASN A 275 7.96 -3.43 12.54
C ASN A 275 8.71 -4.52 13.36
N HIS A 276 9.60 -4.12 14.25
CA HIS A 276 10.26 -5.01 15.18
C HIS A 276 9.26 -5.68 16.14
N ASN A 277 8.29 -4.93 16.66
CA ASN A 277 7.23 -5.48 17.50
C ASN A 277 6.29 -6.42 16.72
N ARG A 278 6.00 -6.12 15.45
CA ARG A 278 5.26 -7.03 14.55
C ARG A 278 6.03 -8.34 14.34
N PHE A 279 7.32 -8.25 14.06
CA PHE A 279 8.17 -9.45 13.97
C PHE A 279 8.09 -10.30 15.25
N ARG A 280 8.25 -9.69 16.42
CA ARG A 280 8.17 -10.40 17.72
C ARG A 280 6.82 -11.08 17.92
N HIS A 281 5.74 -10.41 17.53
CA HIS A 281 4.39 -10.96 17.63
C HIS A 281 4.21 -12.18 16.73
N ASP A 282 4.58 -12.06 15.47
CA ASP A 282 4.39 -13.10 14.45
C ASP A 282 5.34 -14.29 14.65
N ASN A 283 6.55 -14.05 15.18
CA ASN A 283 7.53 -15.10 15.47
C ASN A 283 7.08 -16.10 16.56
N ARG A 284 6.08 -15.76 17.36
CA ARG A 284 5.53 -16.65 18.39
C ARG A 284 4.53 -17.69 17.84
N GLY A 285 4.21 -17.63 16.56
CA GLY A 285 3.16 -18.46 15.97
C GLY A 285 3.62 -19.84 15.50
N GLU A 286 2.70 -20.80 15.54
CA GLU A 286 2.87 -22.13 14.95
C GLU A 286 2.97 -22.05 13.42
N GLY A 287 3.65 -23.00 12.79
CA GLY A 287 3.76 -23.11 11.32
C GLY A 287 4.97 -22.41 10.68
N LEU A 288 5.85 -21.77 11.46
CA LEU A 288 7.11 -21.20 10.99
C LEU A 288 8.23 -22.25 10.81
N GLN A 289 8.00 -23.48 11.30
CA GLN A 289 9.04 -24.52 11.38
C GLN A 289 9.53 -25.06 10.02
N ALA A 290 8.77 -24.85 8.96
CA ALA A 290 9.10 -25.37 7.63
C ALA A 290 9.92 -24.42 6.75
N CYS A 291 10.35 -23.26 7.27
CA CYS A 291 11.11 -22.29 6.49
C CYS A 291 12.62 -22.53 6.63
N PRO A 292 13.36 -22.84 5.56
CA PRO A 292 14.80 -23.13 5.63
C PRO A 292 15.62 -21.91 6.14
N TRP A 293 15.17 -20.70 5.90
CA TRP A 293 15.86 -19.45 6.28
C TRP A 293 15.41 -18.86 7.63
N LEU A 294 14.48 -19.53 8.33
CA LEU A 294 13.98 -19.04 9.61
C LEU A 294 15.06 -18.88 10.69
N PRO A 295 16.06 -19.79 10.82
CA PRO A 295 17.14 -19.59 11.79
C PRO A 295 17.93 -18.31 11.54
N GLN A 296 18.25 -18.00 10.28
CA GLN A 296 18.99 -16.80 9.89
C GLN A 296 18.18 -15.52 10.14
N ALA A 297 16.89 -15.52 9.76
CA ALA A 297 16.00 -14.38 10.03
C ALA A 297 15.86 -14.12 11.55
N ARG A 298 15.78 -15.18 12.36
CA ARG A 298 15.77 -15.09 13.83
C ARG A 298 17.10 -14.56 14.39
N ALA A 299 18.22 -15.00 13.83
CA ALA A 299 19.55 -14.52 14.23
C ALA A 299 19.70 -13.02 13.91
N LEU A 300 19.25 -12.60 12.74
CA LEU A 300 19.24 -11.19 12.33
C LEU A 300 18.38 -10.35 13.28
N HIS A 301 17.16 -10.77 13.56
CA HIS A 301 16.30 -10.10 14.53
C HIS A 301 16.93 -10.04 15.93
N ALA A 302 17.51 -11.15 16.42
CA ALA A 302 18.17 -11.18 17.71
C ALA A 302 19.43 -10.28 17.78
N LYS A 303 20.10 -10.05 16.64
CA LYS A 303 21.18 -9.07 16.52
C LYS A 303 20.64 -7.65 16.74
N TRP A 304 19.51 -7.32 16.09
CA TRP A 304 18.87 -6.00 16.20
C TRP A 304 18.29 -5.76 17.60
N ASP A 305 17.68 -6.78 18.20
CA ASP A 305 17.07 -6.70 19.54
C ASP A 305 18.06 -6.37 20.66
N ARG A 306 19.35 -6.67 20.45
CA ARG A 306 20.42 -6.39 21.42
C ARG A 306 21.03 -5.01 21.26
N LYS A 307 20.72 -4.26 20.20
CA LYS A 307 21.26 -2.94 19.97
C LYS A 307 20.46 -1.89 20.73
N ALA A 308 21.15 -1.00 21.45
CA ALA A 308 20.51 0.13 22.13
C ALA A 308 19.92 1.15 21.13
N ARG A 309 20.48 1.21 19.92
CA ARG A 309 20.03 2.06 18.82
C ARG A 309 20.22 1.29 17.51
N LEU A 310 19.21 1.32 16.68
CA LEU A 310 19.25 0.78 15.32
C LEU A 310 19.48 1.94 14.35
N GLU A 311 20.47 1.78 13.47
CA GLU A 311 20.72 2.72 12.38
C GLU A 311 20.27 2.10 11.07
N SER A 312 19.55 2.86 10.24
CA SER A 312 18.93 2.35 9.01
C SER A 312 19.97 1.75 8.05
N GLY A 313 21.13 2.36 7.91
CA GLY A 313 22.22 1.85 7.07
C GLY A 313 22.68 0.44 7.47
N GLU A 314 22.92 0.21 8.77
CA GLU A 314 23.31 -1.11 9.26
C GLU A 314 22.22 -2.18 9.06
N LEU A 315 20.94 -1.77 9.14
CA LEU A 315 19.83 -2.68 8.89
C LEU A 315 19.75 -3.09 7.42
N LEU A 316 20.01 -2.15 6.52
CA LEU A 316 20.06 -2.43 5.08
C LEU A 316 21.24 -3.33 4.73
N ASP A 317 22.43 -3.08 5.33
CA ASP A 317 23.60 -3.93 5.17
C ASP A 317 23.30 -5.38 5.62
N ASP A 318 22.67 -5.51 6.76
CA ASP A 318 22.29 -6.82 7.34
C ASP A 318 21.27 -7.56 6.47
N VAL A 319 20.22 -6.86 5.97
CA VAL A 319 19.23 -7.45 5.06
C VAL A 319 19.89 -7.85 3.74
N ALA A 320 20.71 -6.98 3.16
CA ALA A 320 21.40 -7.27 1.91
C ALA A 320 22.38 -8.46 2.05
N ALA A 321 23.10 -8.55 3.16
CA ALA A 321 23.97 -9.69 3.46
C ALA A 321 23.15 -10.99 3.54
N PHE A 322 22.01 -10.96 4.24
CA PHE A 322 21.09 -12.10 4.30
C PHE A 322 20.56 -12.49 2.90
N LEU A 323 20.16 -11.53 2.07
CA LEU A 323 19.67 -11.78 0.71
C LEU A 323 20.76 -12.41 -0.17
N ARG A 324 22.03 -11.95 -0.05
CA ARG A 324 23.19 -12.53 -0.76
C ARG A 324 23.42 -13.97 -0.34
N GLU A 325 23.43 -14.26 0.97
CA GLU A 325 23.59 -15.60 1.50
C GLU A 325 22.46 -16.53 1.01
N ALA A 326 21.27 -16.00 0.89
CA ALA A 326 20.11 -16.73 0.35
C ALA A 326 20.13 -16.88 -1.19
N GLY A 327 21.13 -16.33 -1.89
CA GLY A 327 21.28 -16.44 -3.33
C GLY A 327 20.32 -15.55 -4.12
N VAL A 328 19.83 -14.46 -3.53
CA VAL A 328 18.92 -13.53 -4.21
C VAL A 328 19.70 -12.67 -5.20
N GLU A 329 19.40 -12.79 -6.48
CA GLU A 329 20.11 -12.11 -7.57
C GLU A 329 20.10 -10.58 -7.45
N GLN A 330 18.97 -9.99 -6.98
CA GLN A 330 18.81 -8.56 -6.84
C GLN A 330 19.28 -7.99 -5.50
N ALA A 331 20.01 -8.74 -4.66
CA ALA A 331 20.43 -8.28 -3.34
C ALA A 331 21.28 -7.00 -3.37
N ASP A 332 22.18 -6.87 -4.35
CA ASP A 332 23.00 -5.67 -4.51
C ASP A 332 22.20 -4.47 -5.03
N ALA A 333 21.28 -4.69 -5.96
CA ALA A 333 20.37 -3.65 -6.44
C ALA A 333 19.46 -3.16 -5.32
N TYR A 334 18.99 -4.06 -4.46
CA TYR A 334 18.23 -3.72 -3.24
C TYR A 334 19.03 -2.82 -2.31
N HIS A 335 20.25 -3.22 -1.98
CA HIS A 335 21.11 -2.43 -1.12
C HIS A 335 21.42 -1.04 -1.71
N GLN A 336 21.81 -1.01 -2.98
CA GLN A 336 22.15 0.24 -3.68
C GLN A 336 20.95 1.20 -3.74
N PHE A 337 19.76 0.71 -4.01
CA PHE A 337 18.57 1.54 -4.06
C PHE A 337 18.28 2.21 -2.71
N TRP A 338 18.16 1.41 -1.64
CA TRP A 338 17.75 1.92 -0.34
C TRP A 338 18.84 2.73 0.38
N SER A 339 20.13 2.43 0.15
CA SER A 339 21.26 3.20 0.70
C SER A 339 21.54 4.49 -0.09
N GLY A 340 21.03 4.61 -1.30
CA GLY A 340 21.19 5.80 -2.15
C GLY A 340 20.15 6.89 -1.95
N LEU A 341 19.14 6.65 -1.09
CA LEU A 341 18.11 7.63 -0.74
C LEU A 341 18.62 8.61 0.31
#